data_72570d65050adfb6d20752f4188ab9db
#
_entry.id   72570d65050adfb6d20752f4188ab9db
#
_cell.length_a   1.000
_cell.length_b   1.000
_cell.length_c   1.000
_cell.angle_alpha   90.00
_cell.angle_beta   90.00
_cell.angle_gamma   90.00
#
_symmetry.space_group_name_H-M   'P 1'
#
loop_
_entity.id
_entity.type
_entity.pdbx_description
1 polymer ?
#
loop_
_entity_poly.entity_id
_entity_poly.type
_entity_poly.pdbx_seq_one_letter_code
_entity_poly.pdbx_strand_id
1 'polypeptide(L)'
;MKLPFIPEDAPFTGDQKSWLAGFLAGMQSAKTITGSQLGTATNTAASTAPLVNILYGTQTGNAEGLAMDAAATAKAQGFQAVVQGLDDVSIEAFAAMRRVIITIATYGEGEMPDNAGLFWESIYSSEMPKLPDMQFGVLALGDSGYDDFCQAGKLLDVRLEQLGAQRLVDRLDCDVDFEDVAEEWINKTIPLANDGQAVAPADKPTPAVVKSIWNRKNPYPATLAVNYLLSGELSGKEIRH
;
A
#
# COMPACT_ATOMS: atom_id res chain seq x y z
N MET A 1 -33.18 15.61 5.22
CA MET A 1 -31.91 16.23 4.77
C MET A 1 -32.13 16.75 3.37
N LYS A 2 -31.89 18.06 3.09
CA LYS A 2 -32.09 18.60 1.74
C LYS A 2 -30.94 18.13 0.85
N LEU A 3 -31.27 17.64 -0.34
CA LEU A 3 -30.29 17.34 -1.39
C LEU A 3 -29.48 18.61 -1.70
N PRO A 4 -28.15 18.52 -1.88
CA PRO A 4 -27.37 19.64 -2.39
C PRO A 4 -27.91 19.99 -3.77
N PHE A 5 -28.41 21.25 -3.87
CA PHE A 5 -29.05 21.77 -5.06
C PHE A 5 -28.02 22.59 -5.84
N ILE A 6 -27.91 22.32 -7.13
CA ILE A 6 -27.12 23.15 -8.05
C ILE A 6 -28.06 24.24 -8.57
N PRO A 7 -27.82 25.54 -8.30
CA PRO A 7 -28.66 26.63 -8.79
C PRO A 7 -28.76 26.62 -10.32
N GLU A 8 -29.89 26.94 -10.84
CA GLU A 8 -30.13 26.98 -12.30
C GLU A 8 -29.25 28.02 -13.01
N ASP A 9 -28.93 29.11 -12.31
CA ASP A 9 -28.06 30.21 -12.75
C ASP A 9 -26.57 29.95 -12.54
N ALA A 10 -26.19 28.78 -12.01
CA ALA A 10 -24.78 28.41 -11.86
C ALA A 10 -24.07 28.36 -13.24
N PRO A 11 -22.83 28.88 -13.35
CA PRO A 11 -22.11 29.04 -14.61
C PRO A 11 -21.55 27.72 -15.17
N PHE A 12 -22.37 26.66 -15.16
CA PHE A 12 -22.02 25.34 -15.68
C PHE A 12 -22.87 25.00 -16.91
N THR A 13 -22.27 24.29 -17.86
CA THR A 13 -23.00 23.72 -19.00
C THR A 13 -23.98 22.64 -18.53
N GLY A 14 -24.97 22.28 -19.36
CA GLY A 14 -25.92 21.21 -19.06
C GLY A 14 -25.24 19.88 -18.70
N ASP A 15 -24.20 19.51 -19.43
CA ASP A 15 -23.43 18.27 -19.20
C ASP A 15 -22.66 18.33 -17.87
N GLN A 16 -22.05 19.47 -17.56
CA GLN A 16 -21.37 19.69 -16.29
C GLN A 16 -22.33 19.64 -15.09
N LYS A 17 -23.54 20.20 -15.22
CA LYS A 17 -24.59 20.11 -14.18
C LYS A 17 -25.04 18.66 -14.00
N SER A 18 -25.23 17.90 -15.06
CA SER A 18 -25.60 16.49 -15.01
C SER A 18 -24.53 15.63 -14.33
N TRP A 19 -23.27 15.85 -14.69
CA TRP A 19 -22.13 15.16 -14.08
C TRP A 19 -22.03 15.48 -12.59
N LEU A 20 -22.10 16.76 -12.22
CA LEU A 20 -22.00 17.22 -10.83
C LEU A 20 -23.17 16.70 -9.98
N ALA A 21 -24.39 16.66 -10.52
CA ALA A 21 -25.55 16.08 -9.86
C ALA A 21 -25.35 14.57 -9.60
N GLY A 22 -24.83 13.83 -10.55
CA GLY A 22 -24.48 12.41 -10.40
C GLY A 22 -23.40 12.18 -9.35
N PHE A 23 -22.35 12.99 -9.35
CA PHE A 23 -21.28 12.94 -8.36
C PHE A 23 -21.78 13.21 -6.93
N LEU A 24 -22.59 14.26 -6.75
CA LEU A 24 -23.19 14.61 -5.46
C LEU A 24 -24.16 13.51 -4.96
N ALA A 25 -24.93 12.91 -5.86
CA ALA A 25 -25.81 11.78 -5.53
C ALA A 25 -25.00 10.55 -5.09
N GLY A 26 -23.88 10.26 -5.76
CA GLY A 26 -22.96 9.18 -5.41
C GLY A 26 -22.34 9.36 -4.02
N MET A 27 -21.86 10.59 -3.71
CA MET A 27 -21.35 10.91 -2.38
C MET A 27 -22.40 10.78 -1.26
N GLN A 28 -23.66 11.09 -1.55
CA GLN A 28 -24.75 10.91 -0.58
C GLN A 28 -25.10 9.45 -0.37
N SER A 29 -25.09 8.64 -1.42
CA SER A 29 -25.29 7.19 -1.32
C SER A 29 -24.20 6.57 -0.45
N ALA A 30 -22.94 6.96 -0.61
CA ALA A 30 -21.84 6.53 0.25
C ALA A 30 -22.07 6.92 1.74
N LYS A 31 -22.54 8.14 2.02
CA LYS A 31 -22.90 8.58 3.37
C LYS A 31 -24.10 7.84 3.96
N THR A 32 -25.07 7.45 3.14
CA THR A 32 -26.25 6.70 3.60
C THR A 32 -25.89 5.28 3.96
N ILE A 33 -24.91 4.67 3.26
CA ILE A 33 -24.38 3.35 3.60
C ILE A 33 -23.59 3.40 4.94
N THR A 34 -22.92 4.52 5.23
CA THR A 34 -22.19 4.70 6.50
C THR A 34 -23.11 5.17 7.65
N GLY A 35 -24.24 5.79 7.36
CA GLY A 35 -25.15 6.40 8.35
C GLY A 35 -26.37 5.59 8.77
N SER A 36 -26.69 4.48 8.12
CA SER A 36 -27.88 3.65 8.42
C SER A 36 -27.64 2.45 9.36
N GLN A 37 -26.50 2.40 10.02
CA GLN A 37 -26.23 1.35 11.00
C GLN A 37 -26.13 1.87 12.46
N LEU A 38 -26.93 2.88 12.82
CA LEU A 38 -27.18 3.20 14.22
C LEU A 38 -28.61 2.80 14.59
N GLY A 39 -28.85 1.51 14.72
CA GLY A 39 -30.15 1.03 15.19
C GLY A 39 -30.28 -0.48 15.11
N THR A 40 -30.04 -1.10 16.20
CA THR A 40 -30.04 -2.51 16.61
C THR A 40 -28.66 -3.15 16.59
N ALA A 41 -28.14 -3.35 17.78
CA ALA A 41 -27.04 -4.24 18.06
C ALA A 41 -27.48 -5.68 17.73
N THR A 42 -27.41 -6.05 16.46
CA THR A 42 -27.15 -7.44 16.11
C THR A 42 -25.66 -7.61 16.26
N ASN A 43 -25.28 -8.43 17.21
CA ASN A 43 -23.97 -8.98 17.43
C ASN A 43 -23.40 -9.48 16.08
N THR A 44 -22.87 -8.59 15.25
CA THR A 44 -21.91 -8.99 14.24
C THR A 44 -20.69 -9.35 15.06
N ALA A 45 -20.48 -10.65 15.26
CA ALA A 45 -19.26 -11.15 15.86
C ALA A 45 -18.13 -10.39 15.21
N ALA A 46 -17.44 -9.54 15.99
CA ALA A 46 -16.23 -8.88 15.54
C ALA A 46 -15.39 -10.01 14.93
N SER A 47 -15.03 -9.89 13.66
CA SER A 47 -14.19 -10.89 13.03
C SER A 47 -13.00 -11.09 13.95
N THR A 48 -12.87 -12.27 14.54
CA THR A 48 -11.77 -12.62 15.45
C THR A 48 -10.46 -12.79 14.71
N ALA A 49 -10.48 -12.59 13.38
CA ALA A 49 -9.29 -12.67 12.55
C ALA A 49 -8.28 -11.57 12.93
N PRO A 50 -7.03 -11.93 13.15
CA PRO A 50 -5.99 -10.96 13.52
C PRO A 50 -5.76 -9.96 12.37
N LEU A 51 -5.58 -8.69 12.73
CA LEU A 51 -5.32 -7.60 11.78
C LEU A 51 -3.82 -7.48 11.51
N VAL A 52 -3.44 -7.42 10.23
CA VAL A 52 -2.11 -7.06 9.76
C VAL A 52 -2.20 -5.77 8.95
N ASN A 53 -1.42 -4.77 9.35
CA ASN A 53 -1.26 -3.53 8.60
C ASN A 53 -0.09 -3.71 7.65
N ILE A 54 -0.30 -3.42 6.38
CA ILE A 54 0.71 -3.53 5.34
C ILE A 54 0.93 -2.13 4.79
N LEU A 55 2.12 -1.61 5.02
CA LEU A 55 2.48 -0.25 4.64
C LEU A 55 3.48 -0.27 3.49
N TYR A 56 3.41 0.72 2.62
CA TYR A 56 4.37 0.78 1.52
C TYR A 56 4.98 2.16 1.34
N GLY A 57 6.29 2.16 1.01
CA GLY A 57 7.03 3.31 0.52
C GLY A 57 7.50 3.03 -0.90
N THR A 58 7.02 3.79 -1.89
CA THR A 58 7.28 3.51 -3.30
C THR A 58 7.50 4.77 -4.12
N GLN A 59 8.32 4.66 -5.17
CA GLN A 59 8.49 5.69 -6.19
C GLN A 59 7.85 5.28 -7.52
N THR A 60 7.94 4.00 -7.86
CA THR A 60 7.54 3.47 -9.17
C THR A 60 6.42 2.44 -9.09
N GLY A 61 5.87 2.19 -7.90
CA GLY A 61 4.77 1.24 -7.68
C GLY A 61 5.18 -0.18 -7.34
N ASN A 62 6.46 -0.56 -7.43
CA ASN A 62 6.89 -1.93 -7.15
C ASN A 62 6.63 -2.35 -5.69
N ALA A 63 6.96 -1.51 -4.72
CA ALA A 63 6.70 -1.79 -3.32
C ALA A 63 5.20 -1.82 -3.00
N GLU A 64 4.38 -0.99 -3.65
CA GLU A 64 2.92 -1.04 -3.58
C GLU A 64 2.39 -2.38 -4.10
N GLY A 65 2.89 -2.84 -5.26
CA GLY A 65 2.52 -4.15 -5.80
C GLY A 65 2.77 -5.29 -4.81
N LEU A 66 3.95 -5.30 -4.17
CA LEU A 66 4.28 -6.28 -3.14
C LEU A 66 3.41 -6.16 -1.88
N ALA A 67 3.01 -4.94 -1.50
CA ALA A 67 2.07 -4.74 -0.40
C ALA A 67 0.71 -5.35 -0.71
N MET A 68 0.23 -5.23 -1.95
CA MET A 68 -1.01 -5.85 -2.39
C MET A 68 -0.92 -7.39 -2.40
N ASP A 69 0.20 -7.95 -2.84
CA ASP A 69 0.46 -9.40 -2.81
C ASP A 69 0.50 -9.93 -1.37
N ALA A 70 1.16 -9.19 -0.46
CA ALA A 70 1.18 -9.51 0.96
C ALA A 70 -0.24 -9.48 1.58
N ALA A 71 -1.07 -8.51 1.19
CA ALA A 71 -2.45 -8.42 1.65
C ALA A 71 -3.31 -9.57 1.12
N ALA A 72 -3.12 -9.97 -0.14
CA ALA A 72 -3.80 -11.12 -0.72
C ALA A 72 -3.43 -12.41 0.02
N THR A 73 -2.14 -12.61 0.30
CA THR A 73 -1.62 -13.75 1.07
C THR A 73 -2.18 -13.75 2.50
N ALA A 74 -2.18 -12.60 3.18
CA ALA A 74 -2.74 -12.47 4.53
C ALA A 74 -4.23 -12.85 4.57
N LYS A 75 -5.02 -12.34 3.63
CA LYS A 75 -6.44 -12.67 3.51
C LYS A 75 -6.68 -14.16 3.21
N ALA A 76 -5.87 -14.76 2.33
CA ALA A 76 -5.94 -16.19 2.03
C ALA A 76 -5.63 -17.07 3.26
N GLN A 77 -4.80 -16.55 4.18
CA GLN A 77 -4.45 -17.22 5.44
C GLN A 77 -5.38 -16.85 6.60
N GLY A 78 -6.49 -16.14 6.35
CA GLY A 78 -7.51 -15.83 7.35
C GLY A 78 -7.23 -14.58 8.20
N PHE A 79 -6.27 -13.76 7.85
CA PHE A 79 -6.05 -12.45 8.47
C PHE A 79 -6.96 -11.37 7.87
N GLN A 80 -7.25 -10.34 8.64
CA GLN A 80 -7.65 -9.05 8.08
C GLN A 80 -6.39 -8.32 7.63
N ALA A 81 -6.41 -7.72 6.44
CA ALA A 81 -5.29 -6.96 5.93
C ALA A 81 -5.74 -5.57 5.45
N VAL A 82 -5.05 -4.54 5.91
CA VAL A 82 -5.22 -3.14 5.48
C VAL A 82 -3.92 -2.71 4.82
N VAL A 83 -4.02 -2.14 3.61
CA VAL A 83 -2.87 -1.62 2.85
C VAL A 83 -2.96 -0.11 2.80
N GLN A 84 -1.86 0.58 3.12
CA GLN A 84 -1.78 2.05 3.11
C GLN A 84 -0.38 2.51 2.68
N GLY A 85 -0.32 3.66 1.99
CA GLY A 85 0.93 4.39 1.79
C GLY A 85 1.48 4.92 3.11
N LEU A 86 2.78 5.08 3.22
CA LEU A 86 3.41 5.66 4.42
C LEU A 86 3.02 7.12 4.61
N ASP A 87 2.66 7.85 3.55
CA ASP A 87 2.14 9.21 3.58
C ASP A 87 0.69 9.31 4.09
N ASP A 88 -0.07 8.21 4.04
CA ASP A 88 -1.47 8.16 4.49
C ASP A 88 -1.62 7.78 5.98
N VAL A 89 -0.52 7.50 6.68
CA VAL A 89 -0.53 6.99 8.06
C VAL A 89 -0.05 8.05 9.04
N SER A 90 -0.93 8.48 9.97
CA SER A 90 -0.48 9.34 11.06
C SER A 90 0.39 8.57 12.06
N ILE A 91 1.28 9.26 12.76
CA ILE A 91 2.18 8.66 13.75
C ILE A 91 1.40 8.02 14.91
N GLU A 92 0.30 8.62 15.32
CA GLU A 92 -0.57 8.09 16.37
C GLU A 92 -1.23 6.77 15.93
N ALA A 93 -1.72 6.73 14.67
CA ALA A 93 -2.30 5.52 14.10
C ALA A 93 -1.22 4.43 13.96
N PHE A 94 -0.03 4.78 13.49
CA PHE A 94 1.10 3.86 13.37
C PHE A 94 1.51 3.28 14.73
N ALA A 95 1.65 4.12 15.74
CA ALA A 95 2.04 3.69 17.10
C ALA A 95 1.02 2.73 17.75
N ALA A 96 -0.24 2.77 17.32
CA ALA A 96 -1.29 1.87 17.79
C ALA A 96 -1.32 0.51 17.04
N MET A 97 -0.57 0.36 15.96
CA MET A 97 -0.51 -0.88 15.19
C MET A 97 0.27 -1.96 15.96
N ARG A 98 -0.23 -3.18 15.93
CA ARG A 98 0.43 -4.31 16.59
C ARG A 98 1.21 -5.20 15.63
N ARG A 99 0.76 -5.31 14.38
CA ARG A 99 1.37 -6.14 13.34
C ARG A 99 1.52 -5.33 12.08
N VAL A 100 2.75 -5.14 11.67
CA VAL A 100 3.09 -4.25 10.55
C VAL A 100 4.06 -4.97 9.61
N ILE A 101 3.68 -5.04 8.35
CA ILE A 101 4.60 -5.42 7.26
C ILE A 101 4.87 -4.15 6.45
N ILE A 102 6.13 -3.87 6.20
CA ILE A 102 6.52 -2.71 5.41
C ILE A 102 7.26 -3.19 4.16
N THR A 103 6.76 -2.79 3.01
CA THR A 103 7.46 -2.93 1.74
C THR A 103 7.98 -1.57 1.32
N ILE A 104 9.28 -1.41 1.11
CA ILE A 104 9.85 -0.10 0.82
C ILE A 104 10.93 -0.15 -0.25
N ALA A 105 10.83 0.75 -1.22
CA ALA A 105 11.86 0.95 -2.22
C ALA A 105 12.89 1.98 -1.73
N THR A 106 14.13 1.84 -2.16
CA THR A 106 15.15 2.87 -2.03
C THR A 106 15.18 3.71 -3.30
N TYR A 107 15.25 5.02 -3.16
CA TYR A 107 15.30 5.96 -4.27
C TYR A 107 16.65 6.67 -4.32
N GLY A 108 17.06 7.12 -5.52
CA GLY A 108 18.30 7.88 -5.71
C GLY A 108 19.54 7.16 -5.17
N GLU A 109 20.34 7.86 -4.41
CA GLU A 109 21.59 7.36 -3.82
C GLU A 109 21.37 6.81 -2.38
N GLY A 110 20.16 6.35 -2.05
CA GLY A 110 19.86 5.80 -0.72
C GLY A 110 18.69 6.46 0.01
N GLU A 111 17.99 7.39 -0.66
CA GLU A 111 16.94 8.18 -0.04
C GLU A 111 15.63 7.37 0.15
N MET A 112 14.78 7.89 1.05
CA MET A 112 13.40 7.45 1.16
C MET A 112 12.62 7.80 -0.11
N PRO A 113 11.69 6.95 -0.58
CA PRO A 113 10.80 7.34 -1.66
C PRO A 113 9.87 8.47 -1.21
N ASP A 114 9.35 9.25 -2.18
CA ASP A 114 8.58 10.48 -1.91
C ASP A 114 7.46 10.29 -0.89
N ASN A 115 6.72 9.19 -1.00
CA ASN A 115 5.62 8.91 -0.08
C ASN A 115 6.05 8.35 1.29
N ALA A 116 7.36 8.28 1.57
CA ALA A 116 7.89 7.85 2.87
C ALA A 116 8.68 8.94 3.59
N GLY A 117 9.00 10.06 2.93
CA GLY A 117 9.86 11.11 3.48
C GLY A 117 9.33 11.71 4.78
N LEU A 118 8.09 12.20 4.79
CA LEU A 118 7.47 12.79 5.98
C LEU A 118 7.25 11.78 7.11
N PHE A 119 6.91 10.54 6.75
CA PHE A 119 6.81 9.45 7.73
C PHE A 119 8.18 9.18 8.37
N TRP A 120 9.26 9.13 7.57
CA TRP A 120 10.62 8.93 8.08
C TRP A 120 11.04 10.04 9.03
N GLU A 121 10.83 11.30 8.67
CA GLU A 121 11.13 12.44 9.55
C GLU A 121 10.39 12.30 10.90
N SER A 122 9.12 11.92 10.84
CA SER A 122 8.28 11.78 12.02
C SER A 122 8.71 10.61 12.91
N ILE A 123 9.01 9.43 12.33
CA ILE A 123 9.44 8.26 13.10
C ILE A 123 10.85 8.44 13.67
N TYR A 124 11.68 9.27 13.03
CA TYR A 124 13.03 9.58 13.50
C TYR A 124 13.03 10.63 14.60
N SER A 125 11.97 11.39 14.77
CA SER A 125 11.81 12.41 15.81
C SER A 125 12.04 11.83 17.20
N SER A 126 12.53 12.66 18.12
CA SER A 126 12.66 12.35 19.55
C SER A 126 11.30 12.20 20.27
N GLU A 127 10.23 12.72 19.67
CA GLU A 127 8.87 12.66 20.23
C GLU A 127 8.16 11.34 19.88
N MET A 128 8.76 10.52 19.01
CA MET A 128 8.17 9.23 18.64
C MET A 128 8.05 8.30 19.84
N PRO A 129 6.84 7.81 20.16
CA PRO A 129 6.64 6.90 21.29
C PRO A 129 7.34 5.55 21.06
N LYS A 130 7.63 4.84 22.15
CA LYS A 130 8.11 3.46 22.07
C LYS A 130 7.01 2.52 21.59
N LEU A 131 7.41 1.45 20.90
CA LEU A 131 6.53 0.51 20.20
C LEU A 131 6.70 -0.94 20.75
N PRO A 132 6.65 -1.17 22.08
CA PRO A 132 6.99 -2.48 22.65
C PRO A 132 6.02 -3.60 22.27
N ASP A 133 4.80 -3.24 21.88
CA ASP A 133 3.74 -4.18 21.50
C ASP A 133 3.65 -4.41 19.98
N MET A 134 4.50 -3.75 19.21
CA MET A 134 4.51 -3.87 17.75
C MET A 134 5.40 -5.03 17.31
N GLN A 135 4.87 -5.86 16.44
CA GLN A 135 5.60 -6.86 15.67
C GLN A 135 5.73 -6.38 14.22
N PHE A 136 6.90 -6.49 13.64
CA PHE A 136 7.11 -5.97 12.28
C PHE A 136 7.98 -6.87 11.41
N GLY A 137 7.81 -6.71 10.09
CA GLY A 137 8.70 -7.23 9.06
C GLY A 137 8.94 -6.18 7.99
N VAL A 138 10.16 -6.12 7.48
CA VAL A 138 10.54 -5.18 6.40
C VAL A 138 11.01 -5.95 5.19
N LEU A 139 10.45 -5.63 4.04
CA LEU A 139 10.89 -6.05 2.73
C LEU A 139 11.38 -4.82 1.97
N ALA A 140 12.67 -4.77 1.71
CA ALA A 140 13.34 -3.66 1.09
C ALA A 140 13.67 -3.96 -0.37
N LEU A 141 13.40 -3.01 -1.25
CA LEU A 141 13.74 -3.05 -2.67
C LEU A 141 14.87 -2.06 -2.96
N GLY A 142 15.82 -2.49 -3.76
CA GLY A 142 16.94 -1.67 -4.21
C GLY A 142 17.53 -2.20 -5.51
N ASP A 143 18.72 -1.69 -5.83
CA ASP A 143 19.54 -2.14 -6.94
C ASP A 143 20.97 -2.25 -6.38
N SER A 144 21.55 -3.45 -6.42
CA SER A 144 22.90 -3.73 -5.90
C SER A 144 24.01 -3.07 -6.71
N GLY A 145 23.67 -2.43 -7.83
CA GLY A 145 24.59 -1.56 -8.58
C GLY A 145 24.87 -0.24 -7.89
N TYR A 146 24.16 0.12 -6.82
CA TYR A 146 24.35 1.33 -6.03
C TYR A 146 24.92 1.02 -4.65
N ASP A 147 25.78 1.90 -4.14
CA ASP A 147 26.48 1.73 -2.85
C ASP A 147 25.49 1.61 -1.67
N ASP A 148 24.41 2.40 -1.69
CA ASP A 148 23.38 2.40 -0.65
C ASP A 148 22.20 1.46 -0.97
N PHE A 149 22.54 0.25 -1.42
CA PHE A 149 21.57 -0.82 -1.69
C PHE A 149 20.60 -1.06 -0.54
N CYS A 150 19.29 -0.95 -0.80
CA CYS A 150 18.19 -1.15 0.16
C CYS A 150 18.27 -0.25 1.41
N GLN A 151 18.90 0.92 1.32
CA GLN A 151 19.19 1.78 2.47
C GLN A 151 17.92 2.24 3.20
N ALA A 152 16.87 2.61 2.49
CA ALA A 152 15.61 3.01 3.10
C ALA A 152 15.05 1.93 4.03
N GLY A 153 15.05 0.68 3.58
CA GLY A 153 14.61 -0.46 4.39
C GLY A 153 15.52 -0.74 5.58
N LYS A 154 16.83 -0.61 5.40
CA LYS A 154 17.83 -0.76 6.47
C LYS A 154 17.60 0.25 7.59
N LEU A 155 17.38 1.49 7.22
CA LEU A 155 17.14 2.58 8.16
C LEU A 155 15.84 2.37 8.94
N LEU A 156 14.75 2.00 8.26
CA LEU A 156 13.47 1.72 8.91
C LEU A 156 13.53 0.53 9.86
N ASP A 157 14.13 -0.56 9.44
CA ASP A 157 14.29 -1.78 10.23
C ASP A 157 15.02 -1.51 11.55
N VAL A 158 16.17 -0.81 11.47
CA VAL A 158 16.95 -0.42 12.65
C VAL A 158 16.15 0.53 13.55
N ARG A 159 15.44 1.49 12.95
CA ARG A 159 14.67 2.47 13.73
C ARG A 159 13.52 1.83 14.48
N LEU A 160 12.80 0.92 13.88
CA LEU A 160 11.71 0.17 14.54
C LEU A 160 12.22 -0.62 15.75
N GLU A 161 13.36 -1.31 15.60
CA GLU A 161 14.00 -2.00 16.71
C GLU A 161 14.40 -1.04 17.85
N GLN A 162 15.00 0.11 17.53
CA GLN A 162 15.34 1.14 18.52
C GLN A 162 14.12 1.69 19.28
N LEU A 163 12.95 1.70 18.62
CA LEU A 163 11.69 2.08 19.25
C LEU A 163 11.11 0.96 20.11
N GLY A 164 11.70 -0.22 20.11
CA GLY A 164 11.31 -1.36 20.93
C GLY A 164 10.36 -2.34 20.25
N ALA A 165 10.09 -2.16 18.94
CA ALA A 165 9.31 -3.11 18.17
C ALA A 165 10.08 -4.43 17.96
N GLN A 166 9.35 -5.54 17.80
CA GLN A 166 9.91 -6.89 17.66
C GLN A 166 9.85 -7.34 16.20
N ARG A 167 10.98 -7.81 15.66
CA ARG A 167 11.00 -8.41 14.33
C ARG A 167 10.26 -9.75 14.33
N LEU A 168 9.37 -9.93 13.35
CA LEU A 168 8.76 -11.23 13.03
C LEU A 168 9.76 -12.16 12.34
N VAL A 169 10.59 -11.57 11.50
CA VAL A 169 11.60 -12.25 10.67
C VAL A 169 12.67 -11.23 10.31
N ASP A 170 13.84 -11.71 9.91
CA ASP A 170 14.91 -10.85 9.39
C ASP A 170 14.41 -10.09 8.16
N ARG A 171 14.86 -8.83 8.03
CA ARG A 171 14.60 -8.02 6.86
C ARG A 171 15.10 -8.74 5.60
N LEU A 172 14.33 -8.65 4.53
CA LEU A 172 14.76 -9.08 3.21
C LEU A 172 15.18 -7.85 2.38
N ASP A 173 16.42 -7.87 1.89
CA ASP A 173 16.94 -6.90 0.94
C ASP A 173 16.89 -7.54 -0.47
N CYS A 174 16.05 -6.99 -1.35
CA CYS A 174 15.80 -7.48 -2.69
C CYS A 174 16.51 -6.61 -3.73
N ASP A 175 17.17 -7.27 -4.67
CA ASP A 175 17.71 -6.65 -5.88
C ASP A 175 16.63 -6.50 -6.97
N VAL A 176 17.00 -6.12 -8.16
CA VAL A 176 16.10 -5.83 -9.30
C VAL A 176 15.20 -7.02 -9.69
N ASP A 177 15.62 -8.24 -9.48
CA ASP A 177 14.83 -9.47 -9.74
C ASP A 177 14.21 -10.00 -8.45
N PHE A 178 13.31 -9.22 -7.84
CA PHE A 178 12.80 -9.42 -6.49
C PHE A 178 11.57 -10.34 -6.38
N GLU A 179 10.87 -10.63 -7.45
CA GLU A 179 9.51 -11.18 -7.41
C GLU A 179 9.46 -12.53 -6.68
N ASP A 180 10.34 -13.47 -7.05
CA ASP A 180 10.34 -14.84 -6.50
C ASP A 180 10.74 -14.84 -5.00
N VAL A 181 11.80 -14.09 -4.65
CA VAL A 181 12.31 -14.04 -3.27
C VAL A 181 11.37 -13.25 -2.36
N ALA A 182 10.71 -12.22 -2.87
CA ALA A 182 9.71 -11.46 -2.15
C ALA A 182 8.46 -12.31 -1.86
N GLU A 183 7.98 -13.10 -2.84
CA GLU A 183 6.85 -14.00 -2.65
C GLU A 183 7.17 -15.06 -1.57
N GLU A 184 8.36 -15.64 -1.58
CA GLU A 184 8.79 -16.61 -0.57
C GLU A 184 8.81 -15.96 0.82
N TRP A 185 9.40 -14.77 0.94
CA TRP A 185 9.47 -14.05 2.20
C TRP A 185 8.07 -13.69 2.75
N ILE A 186 7.17 -13.21 1.89
CA ILE A 186 5.78 -12.89 2.27
C ILE A 186 5.07 -14.14 2.81
N ASN A 187 5.17 -15.26 2.08
CA ASN A 187 4.56 -16.53 2.47
C ASN A 187 5.09 -17.07 3.81
N LYS A 188 6.35 -16.81 4.12
CA LYS A 188 6.98 -17.18 5.39
C LYS A 188 6.60 -16.23 6.53
N THR A 189 6.50 -14.92 6.25
CA THR A 189 6.35 -13.89 7.27
C THR A 189 4.92 -13.73 7.76
N ILE A 190 3.94 -13.76 6.85
CA ILE A 190 2.52 -13.56 7.21
C ILE A 190 2.04 -14.52 8.29
N PRO A 191 2.32 -15.83 8.26
CA PRO A 191 1.89 -16.75 9.32
C PRO A 191 2.46 -16.42 10.70
N LEU A 192 3.63 -15.78 10.76
CA LEU A 192 4.29 -15.41 12.01
C LEU A 192 3.60 -14.23 12.71
N ALA A 193 2.81 -13.43 11.96
CA ALA A 193 2.01 -12.34 12.50
C ALA A 193 0.81 -12.85 13.35
N ASN A 194 0.79 -14.10 13.76
CA ASN A 194 -0.26 -14.71 14.57
C ASN A 194 0.17 -14.80 16.04
N ASP A 195 -0.51 -14.09 16.95
CA ASP A 195 -0.24 -14.10 18.41
C ASP A 195 -0.65 -15.45 19.08
N GLY A 196 -0.64 -16.57 18.36
CA GLY A 196 -1.11 -17.86 18.90
C GLY A 196 -2.63 -17.98 18.93
N GLN A 197 -3.38 -17.04 18.37
CA GLN A 197 -4.81 -17.19 18.13
C GLN A 197 -5.01 -18.13 16.95
N ALA A 198 -5.89 -19.12 17.10
CA ALA A 198 -6.25 -19.98 16.00
C ALA A 198 -6.85 -19.13 14.87
N VAL A 199 -6.12 -18.99 13.78
CA VAL A 199 -6.67 -18.40 12.55
C VAL A 199 -7.66 -19.41 12.02
N ALA A 200 -8.94 -19.07 12.05
CA ALA A 200 -9.96 -19.93 11.44
C ALA A 200 -9.65 -20.01 9.93
N PRO A 201 -9.60 -21.21 9.34
CA PRO A 201 -9.44 -21.34 7.91
C PRO A 201 -10.54 -20.53 7.23
N ALA A 202 -10.18 -19.75 6.20
CA ALA A 202 -11.11 -18.92 5.46
C ALA A 202 -12.25 -19.82 4.93
N ASP A 203 -13.46 -19.65 5.44
CA ASP A 203 -14.63 -20.50 5.17
C ASP A 203 -15.18 -20.36 3.73
N LYS A 204 -14.54 -19.58 2.89
CA LYS A 204 -14.85 -19.47 1.45
C LYS A 204 -13.56 -19.36 0.66
N PRO A 205 -13.43 -20.10 -0.45
CA PRO A 205 -12.35 -19.81 -1.39
C PRO A 205 -12.56 -18.35 -1.84
N THR A 206 -11.72 -17.47 -1.34
CA THR A 206 -11.56 -16.16 -1.95
C THR A 206 -11.28 -16.43 -3.42
N PRO A 207 -12.03 -15.83 -4.38
CA PRO A 207 -11.72 -16.06 -5.78
C PRO A 207 -10.22 -15.83 -5.93
N ALA A 208 -9.51 -16.85 -6.43
CA ALA A 208 -8.09 -16.76 -6.64
C ALA A 208 -7.84 -15.45 -7.39
N VAL A 209 -7.08 -14.56 -6.78
CA VAL A 209 -6.60 -13.38 -7.49
C VAL A 209 -5.89 -13.97 -8.70
N VAL A 210 -6.47 -13.81 -9.88
CA VAL A 210 -5.87 -14.29 -11.11
C VAL A 210 -4.59 -13.45 -11.24
N LYS A 211 -3.46 -14.00 -10.77
CA LYS A 211 -2.16 -13.38 -10.98
C LYS A 211 -2.07 -13.12 -12.49
N SER A 212 -1.86 -11.89 -12.86
CA SER A 212 -1.62 -11.56 -14.25
C SER A 212 -0.47 -12.45 -14.74
N ILE A 213 -0.69 -13.17 -15.85
CA ILE A 213 0.38 -13.93 -16.50
C ILE A 213 1.48 -13.00 -17.03
N TRP A 214 1.19 -11.69 -17.07
CA TRP A 214 2.08 -10.65 -17.54
C TRP A 214 2.87 -10.06 -16.38
N ASN A 215 4.17 -10.10 -16.47
CA ASN A 215 5.11 -9.56 -15.51
C ASN A 215 6.38 -9.11 -16.23
N ARG A 216 7.39 -8.64 -15.50
CA ARG A 216 8.67 -8.19 -16.08
C ARG A 216 9.34 -9.25 -16.94
N LYS A 217 9.28 -10.55 -16.55
CA LYS A 217 9.87 -11.69 -17.30
C LYS A 217 8.96 -12.12 -18.47
N ASN A 218 7.67 -11.81 -18.40
CA ASN A 218 6.67 -12.12 -19.42
C ASN A 218 5.80 -10.86 -19.70
N PRO A 219 6.32 -9.85 -20.41
CA PRO A 219 5.62 -8.60 -20.64
C PRO A 219 4.40 -8.79 -21.56
N TYR A 220 3.37 -7.97 -21.33
CA TYR A 220 2.21 -7.94 -22.21
C TYR A 220 2.61 -7.54 -23.63
N PRO A 221 2.26 -8.31 -24.67
CA PRO A 221 2.58 -7.99 -26.06
C PRO A 221 1.66 -6.87 -26.56
N ALA A 222 2.01 -5.62 -26.26
CA ALA A 222 1.27 -4.46 -26.71
C ALA A 222 1.67 -4.08 -28.14
N THR A 223 0.68 -3.72 -28.96
CA THR A 223 0.93 -3.16 -30.31
C THR A 223 1.09 -1.65 -30.19
N LEU A 224 2.17 -1.12 -30.73
CA LEU A 224 2.36 0.32 -30.83
C LEU A 224 1.31 0.88 -31.84
N ALA A 225 0.27 1.53 -31.31
CA ALA A 225 -0.82 2.06 -32.12
C ALA A 225 -0.49 3.40 -32.81
N VAL A 226 0.32 4.21 -32.12
CA VAL A 226 0.68 5.57 -32.57
C VAL A 226 2.14 5.84 -32.22
N ASN A 227 2.85 6.49 -33.13
CA ASN A 227 4.25 6.88 -32.94
C ASN A 227 4.48 8.25 -33.58
N TYR A 228 4.23 9.32 -32.87
CA TYR A 228 4.42 10.68 -33.36
C TYR A 228 5.83 11.18 -33.10
N LEU A 229 6.43 11.82 -34.10
CA LEU A 229 7.65 12.59 -33.92
C LEU A 229 7.30 13.92 -33.23
N LEU A 230 7.83 14.14 -32.05
CA LEU A 230 7.58 15.34 -31.24
C LEU A 230 8.66 16.40 -31.43
N SER A 231 9.87 15.99 -31.85
CA SER A 231 10.97 16.93 -32.10
C SER A 231 10.80 17.61 -33.44
N GLY A 232 11.06 18.93 -33.49
CA GLY A 232 11.08 19.68 -34.75
C GLY A 232 12.26 19.27 -35.63
N GLU A 233 12.18 19.58 -36.94
CA GLU A 233 13.20 19.22 -37.94
C GLU A 233 14.61 19.75 -37.66
N LEU A 234 14.70 20.84 -36.88
CA LEU A 234 15.97 21.45 -36.49
C LEU A 234 16.51 20.92 -35.12
N SER A 235 15.79 20.03 -34.50
CA SER A 235 16.24 19.39 -33.25
C SER A 235 17.30 18.35 -33.60
N GLY A 236 18.47 18.44 -33.00
CA GLY A 236 19.50 17.40 -33.10
C GLY A 236 19.15 16.07 -32.44
N LYS A 237 17.91 15.90 -31.92
CA LYS A 237 17.41 14.71 -31.26
C LYS A 237 16.05 14.30 -31.81
N GLU A 238 15.83 13.02 -32.00
CA GLU A 238 14.54 12.45 -32.36
C GLU A 238 13.80 12.03 -31.07
N ILE A 239 12.69 12.72 -30.75
CA ILE A 239 11.82 12.42 -29.63
C ILE A 239 10.48 11.97 -30.19
N ARG A 240 10.03 10.80 -29.76
CA ARG A 240 8.75 10.19 -30.20
C ARG A 240 7.83 9.94 -29.00
N HIS A 241 6.54 10.02 -29.26
CA HIS A 241 5.47 9.69 -28.30
C HIS A 241 4.63 8.56 -28.86
#